data_9b48418f77c34347819cc4146c4fd0de
#
_entry.id   9b48418f77c34347819cc4146c4fd0de
#
_cell.length_a   1.000
_cell.length_b   1.000
_cell.length_c   1.000
_cell.angle_alpha   90.00
_cell.angle_beta   90.00
_cell.angle_gamma   90.00
#
_symmetry.space_group_name_H-M   'P 1'
#
loop_
_entity.id
_entity.type
_entity.pdbx_description
1 polymer ?
#
loop_
_entity_poly.entity_id
_entity_poly.type
_entity_poly.pdbx_seq_one_letter_code
_entity_poly.pdbx_strand_id
1 'polypeptide(L)'
;MHRRCAWYACVGVVVAGISRAPAQTTPRVVFNDAHLHLTNYVQRGITARDVLRLMGDSVARSTLFGIPLQQEWLDAVTGANAPTYYLHSDAPLYYYSFTDAYIAMQYRSLSAAERQRFDPMITGFNPRDMYAADHIRRVLRTFPGVFEGIGEFTIHKEFVSDKVRPGPASLLDAALDSVLSAAGDIGLVVLLHNDMDVPFPSDTAKPAYLEQMKAVIRRHPRTTIIWAHTGVGRVVRPVKHHAAVIASMLRDPAFKNLYFDISWDVVAKYFVSSPETVRAAAALIEQYPDRFLFGSDAVAPANGRAWATTYELYAPLWAALSPETSHKVRVGNYERLFDAARRNVRAWEAAHPEP
;
A
#
# COMPACT_ATOMS: atom_id res chain seq x y z
N MET A 1 -51.21 -30.81 80.65
CA MET A 1 -49.84 -30.50 80.26
C MET A 1 -49.77 -30.39 78.75
N HIS A 2 -49.88 -29.15 78.21
CA HIS A 2 -49.91 -28.92 76.80
C HIS A 2 -48.57 -28.24 76.41
N ARG A 3 -47.74 -28.89 75.59
CA ARG A 3 -46.55 -28.28 74.96
C ARG A 3 -46.94 -27.74 73.56
N ARG A 4 -46.78 -26.43 73.38
CA ARG A 4 -46.90 -25.76 72.08
C ARG A 4 -45.56 -25.82 71.37
N CYS A 5 -45.50 -26.40 70.17
CA CYS A 5 -44.38 -26.29 69.26
C CYS A 5 -44.53 -25.00 68.41
N ALA A 6 -43.55 -24.12 68.47
CA ALA A 6 -43.45 -22.96 67.60
C ALA A 6 -42.65 -23.34 66.35
N TRP A 7 -43.23 -23.06 65.20
CA TRP A 7 -42.56 -23.22 63.90
C TRP A 7 -41.90 -21.88 63.51
N TYR A 8 -40.58 -21.87 63.32
CA TYR A 8 -39.85 -20.74 62.71
C TYR A 8 -39.73 -20.98 61.23
N ALA A 9 -40.36 -20.09 60.42
CA ALA A 9 -40.20 -20.08 59.00
C ALA A 9 -38.92 -19.25 58.65
N CYS A 10 -37.87 -19.90 58.14
CA CYS A 10 -36.73 -19.21 57.55
C CYS A 10 -37.06 -18.76 56.13
N VAL A 11 -37.17 -17.45 55.92
CA VAL A 11 -37.26 -16.85 54.58
C VAL A 11 -35.84 -16.72 54.05
N GLY A 12 -35.42 -17.57 53.08
CA GLY A 12 -34.18 -17.47 52.38
C GLY A 12 -34.29 -16.43 51.25
N VAL A 13 -33.54 -15.34 51.36
CA VAL A 13 -33.40 -14.36 50.30
C VAL A 13 -32.37 -14.88 49.30
N VAL A 14 -32.82 -15.32 48.12
CA VAL A 14 -31.95 -15.66 46.99
C VAL A 14 -31.52 -14.36 46.31
N VAL A 15 -30.33 -13.92 46.56
CA VAL A 15 -29.68 -12.83 45.76
C VAL A 15 -29.20 -13.41 44.44
N ALA A 16 -29.98 -13.21 43.39
CA ALA A 16 -29.53 -13.54 42.02
C ALA A 16 -28.44 -12.57 41.62
N GLY A 17 -27.17 -13.02 41.70
CA GLY A 17 -26.01 -12.30 41.17
C GLY A 17 -26.13 -12.21 39.66
N ILE A 18 -26.37 -11.01 39.12
CA ILE A 18 -26.28 -10.75 37.68
C ILE A 18 -24.78 -10.71 37.32
N SER A 19 -24.22 -11.85 36.87
CA SER A 19 -22.93 -11.90 36.25
C SER A 19 -22.99 -11.11 34.93
N ARG A 20 -22.52 -9.87 34.92
CA ARG A 20 -22.22 -9.17 33.67
C ARG A 20 -21.09 -9.90 32.98
N ALA A 21 -21.39 -10.56 31.85
CA ALA A 21 -20.38 -11.03 30.94
C ALA A 21 -19.45 -9.83 30.56
N PRO A 22 -18.14 -10.00 30.56
CA PRO A 22 -17.23 -8.95 30.08
C PRO A 22 -17.69 -8.54 28.70
N ALA A 23 -17.89 -7.25 28.47
CA ALA A 23 -18.16 -6.71 27.15
C ALA A 23 -17.01 -7.16 26.26
N GLN A 24 -17.28 -7.95 25.23
CA GLN A 24 -16.32 -8.25 24.18
C GLN A 24 -15.96 -6.91 23.54
N THR A 25 -14.79 -6.35 23.90
CA THR A 25 -14.24 -5.20 23.21
C THR A 25 -13.94 -5.65 21.79
N THR A 26 -14.73 -5.19 20.83
CA THR A 26 -14.41 -5.38 19.40
C THR A 26 -12.97 -4.95 19.17
N PRO A 27 -12.12 -5.79 18.57
CA PRO A 27 -10.73 -5.41 18.32
C PRO A 27 -10.71 -4.08 17.58
N ARG A 28 -9.96 -3.12 18.09
CA ARG A 28 -9.89 -1.79 17.49
C ARG A 28 -8.92 -1.84 16.33
N VAL A 29 -9.42 -1.81 15.09
CA VAL A 29 -8.60 -1.65 13.90
C VAL A 29 -7.72 -0.41 14.06
N VAL A 30 -6.42 -0.60 13.90
CA VAL A 30 -5.42 0.47 14.01
C VAL A 30 -5.19 1.11 12.67
N PHE A 31 -5.00 0.30 11.60
CA PHE A 31 -4.87 0.77 10.23
C PHE A 31 -5.23 -0.32 9.20
N ASN A 32 -5.41 0.10 7.95
CA ASN A 32 -5.35 -0.73 6.74
C ASN A 32 -4.02 -0.43 6.05
N ASP A 33 -3.33 -1.46 5.58
CA ASP A 33 -2.01 -1.31 4.99
C ASP A 33 -2.10 -1.16 3.46
N ALA A 34 -1.93 0.05 2.96
CA ALA A 34 -2.01 0.34 1.52
C ALA A 34 -0.72 -0.02 0.76
N HIS A 35 0.31 -0.53 1.45
CA HIS A 35 1.61 -0.77 0.83
C HIS A 35 2.36 -1.91 1.51
N LEU A 36 2.13 -3.16 1.05
CA LEU A 36 2.78 -4.36 1.56
C LEU A 36 3.31 -5.24 0.43
N HIS A 37 4.62 -5.47 0.41
CA HIS A 37 5.27 -6.42 -0.48
C HIS A 37 5.39 -7.80 0.16
N LEU A 38 4.75 -8.81 -0.45
CA LEU A 38 4.86 -10.19 0.01
C LEU A 38 6.24 -10.79 -0.29
N THR A 39 6.87 -10.36 -1.37
CA THR A 39 8.20 -10.83 -1.80
C THR A 39 9.20 -9.69 -1.91
N ASN A 40 10.49 -10.05 -1.87
CA ASN A 40 11.62 -9.13 -2.06
C ASN A 40 12.21 -9.22 -3.49
N TYR A 41 13.35 -8.56 -3.74
CA TYR A 41 14.04 -8.50 -5.04
C TYR A 41 14.67 -9.82 -5.51
N VAL A 42 14.66 -10.88 -4.71
CA VAL A 42 15.02 -12.25 -5.10
C VAL A 42 13.81 -13.17 -5.05
N GLN A 43 12.60 -12.60 -5.12
CA GLN A 43 11.31 -13.28 -5.11
C GLN A 43 11.10 -14.21 -3.90
N ARG A 44 11.77 -13.94 -2.80
CA ARG A 44 11.57 -14.60 -1.52
C ARG A 44 10.66 -13.77 -0.64
N GLY A 45 9.83 -14.45 0.12
CA GLY A 45 8.91 -13.80 1.04
C GLY A 45 8.28 -14.78 2.01
N ILE A 46 7.19 -14.33 2.59
CA ILE A 46 6.35 -15.12 3.51
C ILE A 46 5.04 -15.50 2.81
N THR A 47 4.27 -16.40 3.40
CA THR A 47 2.96 -16.75 2.85
C THR A 47 1.90 -15.70 3.21
N ALA A 48 0.81 -15.63 2.42
CA ALA A 48 -0.32 -14.77 2.77
C ALA A 48 -0.93 -15.15 4.14
N ARG A 49 -0.84 -16.43 4.54
CA ARG A 49 -1.27 -16.90 5.85
C ARG A 49 -0.35 -16.40 6.98
N ASP A 50 0.95 -16.26 6.71
CA ASP A 50 1.88 -15.63 7.65
C ASP A 50 1.55 -14.15 7.83
N VAL A 51 1.26 -13.44 6.73
CA VAL A 51 0.80 -12.05 6.79
C VAL A 51 -0.45 -11.92 7.65
N LEU A 52 -1.47 -12.78 7.47
CA LEU A 52 -2.67 -12.78 8.33
C LEU A 52 -2.34 -12.90 9.83
N ARG A 53 -1.38 -13.77 10.16
CA ARG A 53 -0.93 -13.91 11.56
C ARG A 53 -0.26 -12.64 12.07
N LEU A 54 0.53 -11.95 11.21
CA LEU A 54 1.17 -10.69 11.56
C LEU A 54 0.17 -9.55 11.71
N MET A 55 -0.87 -9.50 10.87
CA MET A 55 -1.96 -8.52 10.95
C MET A 55 -2.70 -8.59 12.28
N GLY A 56 -2.89 -9.81 12.82
CA GLY A 56 -3.67 -10.01 14.03
C GLY A 56 -5.02 -9.30 13.96
N ASP A 57 -5.41 -8.64 15.07
CA ASP A 57 -6.64 -7.86 15.18
C ASP A 57 -6.43 -6.36 14.89
N SER A 58 -5.18 -5.93 14.70
CA SER A 58 -4.84 -4.51 14.58
C SER A 58 -4.92 -3.99 13.13
N VAL A 59 -4.60 -4.83 12.14
CA VAL A 59 -4.66 -4.47 10.73
C VAL A 59 -5.85 -5.18 10.11
N ALA A 60 -6.86 -4.43 9.67
CA ALA A 60 -8.07 -5.04 9.14
C ALA A 60 -7.88 -5.57 7.72
N ARG A 61 -7.28 -4.76 6.84
CA ARG A 61 -7.05 -5.09 5.43
C ARG A 61 -5.64 -4.67 5.01
N SER A 62 -5.11 -5.35 4.01
CA SER A 62 -3.80 -5.04 3.43
C SER A 62 -3.81 -5.27 1.93
N THR A 63 -3.12 -4.41 1.18
CA THR A 63 -2.69 -4.78 -0.17
C THR A 63 -1.80 -6.01 -0.10
N LEU A 64 -1.73 -6.74 -1.20
CA LEU A 64 -0.89 -7.92 -1.31
C LEU A 64 -0.27 -7.96 -2.70
N PHE A 65 1.00 -7.63 -2.79
CA PHE A 65 1.73 -7.67 -4.06
C PHE A 65 3.20 -8.07 -3.84
N GLY A 66 3.88 -8.45 -4.90
CA GLY A 66 5.31 -8.75 -4.87
C GLY A 66 6.16 -7.55 -5.27
N ILE A 67 7.47 -7.74 -5.28
CA ILE A 67 8.38 -6.85 -5.97
C ILE A 67 8.34 -7.23 -7.47
N PRO A 68 8.10 -6.27 -8.40
CA PRO A 68 8.02 -6.57 -9.83
C PRO A 68 9.38 -6.87 -10.47
N LEU A 69 10.46 -6.58 -9.76
CA LEU A 69 11.84 -6.70 -10.23
C LEU A 69 12.55 -7.84 -9.51
N GLN A 70 13.26 -8.66 -10.29
CA GLN A 70 14.12 -9.74 -9.81
C GLN A 70 15.58 -9.34 -10.01
N GLN A 71 16.40 -9.52 -8.97
CA GLN A 71 17.85 -9.42 -9.12
C GLN A 71 18.41 -10.61 -9.91
N GLU A 72 19.21 -10.32 -10.93
CA GLU A 72 19.97 -11.34 -11.63
C GLU A 72 21.15 -11.79 -10.75
N TRP A 73 21.43 -13.08 -10.76
CA TRP A 73 22.60 -13.62 -10.08
C TRP A 73 23.60 -14.15 -11.11
N LEU A 74 24.72 -13.45 -11.20
CA LEU A 74 25.89 -13.86 -12.00
C LEU A 74 27.13 -13.77 -11.11
N ASP A 75 27.94 -14.81 -11.06
CA ASP A 75 29.19 -14.82 -10.30
C ASP A 75 30.12 -13.63 -10.65
N ALA A 76 30.14 -13.24 -11.91
CA ALA A 76 30.93 -12.10 -12.37
C ALA A 76 30.47 -10.75 -11.79
N VAL A 77 29.22 -10.65 -11.32
CA VAL A 77 28.62 -9.40 -10.81
C VAL A 77 28.44 -9.45 -9.29
N THR A 78 28.04 -10.60 -8.74
CA THR A 78 27.66 -10.76 -7.35
C THR A 78 28.64 -11.62 -6.53
N GLY A 79 29.65 -12.24 -7.17
CA GLY A 79 30.53 -13.20 -6.54
C GLY A 79 29.81 -14.50 -6.17
N ALA A 80 30.39 -15.23 -5.20
CA ALA A 80 29.88 -16.55 -4.79
C ALA A 80 28.54 -16.50 -4.04
N ASN A 81 28.10 -15.34 -3.55
CA ASN A 81 26.91 -15.20 -2.75
C ASN A 81 25.76 -14.63 -3.59
N ALA A 82 24.58 -15.28 -3.52
CA ALA A 82 23.36 -14.74 -4.12
C ALA A 82 23.03 -13.35 -3.54
N PRO A 83 22.58 -12.39 -4.37
CA PRO A 83 22.14 -11.09 -3.86
C PRO A 83 20.92 -11.24 -2.97
N THR A 84 20.90 -10.52 -1.86
CA THR A 84 19.79 -10.55 -0.88
C THR A 84 18.92 -9.30 -0.98
N TYR A 85 19.49 -8.20 -1.45
CA TYR A 85 18.80 -6.93 -1.60
C TYR A 85 19.52 -6.04 -2.62
N TYR A 86 18.78 -5.28 -3.43
CA TYR A 86 19.32 -4.51 -4.56
C TYR A 86 20.43 -3.51 -4.20
N LEU A 87 20.51 -3.05 -2.94
CA LEU A 87 21.58 -2.14 -2.48
C LEU A 87 22.89 -2.87 -2.15
N HIS A 88 22.84 -4.18 -1.91
CA HIS A 88 24.01 -4.97 -1.51
C HIS A 88 24.73 -5.61 -2.68
N SER A 89 24.30 -5.34 -3.89
CA SER A 89 24.83 -5.96 -5.10
C SER A 89 24.66 -5.04 -6.30
N ASP A 90 25.60 -5.10 -7.24
CA ASP A 90 25.51 -4.45 -8.56
C ASP A 90 24.74 -5.30 -9.58
N ALA A 91 24.13 -6.41 -9.15
CA ALA A 91 23.35 -7.28 -10.01
C ALA A 91 22.25 -6.50 -10.74
N PRO A 92 22.10 -6.70 -12.06
CA PRO A 92 21.01 -6.13 -12.82
C PRO A 92 19.64 -6.57 -12.29
N LEU A 93 18.62 -5.77 -12.58
CA LEU A 93 17.23 -6.07 -12.27
C LEU A 93 16.46 -6.29 -13.58
N TYR A 94 15.54 -7.23 -13.57
CA TYR A 94 14.64 -7.48 -14.69
C TYR A 94 13.21 -7.70 -14.20
N TYR A 95 12.23 -7.44 -15.06
CA TYR A 95 10.81 -7.62 -14.71
C TYR A 95 10.46 -9.11 -14.64
N TYR A 96 9.75 -9.51 -13.58
CA TYR A 96 9.43 -10.89 -13.25
C TYR A 96 7.90 -11.11 -13.18
N SER A 97 7.33 -11.57 -14.27
CA SER A 97 5.88 -11.70 -14.41
C SER A 97 5.25 -12.80 -13.55
N PHE A 98 6.01 -13.85 -13.18
CA PHE A 98 5.49 -14.94 -12.35
C PHE A 98 5.05 -14.48 -10.95
N THR A 99 5.52 -13.33 -10.49
CA THR A 99 5.12 -12.72 -9.21
C THR A 99 3.59 -12.66 -9.07
N ASP A 100 2.85 -12.29 -10.11
CA ASP A 100 1.39 -12.18 -10.07
C ASP A 100 0.72 -13.54 -9.90
N ALA A 101 1.21 -14.58 -10.58
CA ALA A 101 0.72 -15.95 -10.40
C ALA A 101 0.96 -16.43 -8.96
N TYR A 102 2.13 -16.15 -8.40
CA TYR A 102 2.43 -16.48 -7.01
C TYR A 102 1.47 -15.78 -6.04
N ILE A 103 1.24 -14.48 -6.18
CA ILE A 103 0.27 -13.72 -5.37
C ILE A 103 -1.13 -14.31 -5.49
N ALA A 104 -1.59 -14.61 -6.71
CA ALA A 104 -2.90 -15.21 -6.95
C ALA A 104 -3.05 -16.59 -6.27
N MET A 105 -2.02 -17.42 -6.33
CA MET A 105 -2.00 -18.73 -5.67
C MET A 105 -2.04 -18.57 -4.14
N GLN A 106 -1.27 -17.66 -3.58
CA GLN A 106 -1.27 -17.35 -2.14
C GLN A 106 -2.66 -16.89 -1.69
N TYR A 107 -3.26 -15.95 -2.40
CA TYR A 107 -4.60 -15.45 -2.12
C TYR A 107 -5.66 -16.55 -2.22
N ARG A 108 -5.63 -17.36 -3.27
CA ARG A 108 -6.59 -18.47 -3.48
C ARG A 108 -6.46 -19.59 -2.46
N SER A 109 -5.30 -19.74 -1.80
CA SER A 109 -5.09 -20.71 -0.71
C SER A 109 -5.83 -20.37 0.58
N LEU A 110 -6.32 -19.13 0.69
CA LEU A 110 -7.04 -18.63 1.85
C LEU A 110 -8.52 -18.97 1.77
N SER A 111 -9.19 -19.08 2.93
CA SER A 111 -10.64 -19.17 3.02
C SER A 111 -11.33 -17.90 2.52
N ALA A 112 -12.62 -17.96 2.22
CA ALA A 112 -13.38 -16.79 1.77
C ALA A 112 -13.34 -15.63 2.77
N ALA A 113 -13.39 -15.91 4.07
CA ALA A 113 -13.30 -14.90 5.13
C ALA A 113 -11.90 -14.28 5.20
N GLU A 114 -10.83 -15.09 5.12
CA GLU A 114 -9.45 -14.60 5.12
C GLU A 114 -9.15 -13.74 3.89
N ARG A 115 -9.69 -14.09 2.72
CA ARG A 115 -9.53 -13.30 1.48
C ARG A 115 -10.09 -11.89 1.58
N GLN A 116 -11.11 -11.65 2.41
CA GLN A 116 -11.64 -10.30 2.64
C GLN A 116 -10.64 -9.36 3.35
N ARG A 117 -9.58 -9.92 3.91
CA ARG A 117 -8.50 -9.18 4.56
C ARG A 117 -7.44 -8.67 3.58
N PHE A 118 -7.52 -9.01 2.30
CA PHE A 118 -6.53 -8.66 1.30
C PHE A 118 -7.14 -8.02 0.05
N ASP A 119 -6.36 -7.12 -0.55
CA ASP A 119 -6.61 -6.49 -1.84
C ASP A 119 -5.36 -6.68 -2.73
N PRO A 120 -5.27 -7.83 -3.45
CA PRO A 120 -4.12 -8.12 -4.28
C PRO A 120 -3.98 -7.16 -5.45
N MET A 121 -2.71 -6.89 -5.84
CA MET A 121 -2.38 -6.01 -6.95
C MET A 121 -1.39 -6.67 -7.91
N ILE A 122 -1.52 -6.38 -9.20
CA ILE A 122 -0.67 -6.89 -10.28
C ILE A 122 0.62 -6.03 -10.34
N THR A 123 1.78 -6.67 -10.34
CA THR A 123 3.09 -6.00 -10.44
C THR A 123 3.98 -6.58 -11.54
N GLY A 124 3.73 -7.80 -12.00
CA GLY A 124 4.62 -8.58 -12.84
C GLY A 124 4.64 -8.16 -14.31
N PHE A 125 4.66 -6.86 -14.61
CA PHE A 125 4.74 -6.32 -15.97
C PHE A 125 5.86 -5.29 -16.13
N ASN A 126 6.35 -5.13 -17.34
CA ASN A 126 7.31 -4.08 -17.69
C ASN A 126 6.54 -2.85 -18.20
N PRO A 127 6.58 -1.68 -17.52
CA PRO A 127 5.85 -0.48 -17.93
C PRO A 127 6.35 0.13 -19.26
N ARG A 128 7.47 -0.38 -19.83
CA ARG A 128 7.98 -0.01 -21.17
C ARG A 128 7.47 -0.94 -22.27
N ASP A 129 6.90 -2.08 -21.91
CA ASP A 129 6.40 -3.05 -22.90
C ASP A 129 5.05 -2.57 -23.44
N MET A 130 4.96 -2.41 -24.76
CA MET A 130 3.73 -2.01 -25.43
C MET A 130 2.57 -3.01 -25.23
N TYR A 131 2.87 -4.25 -24.86
CA TYR A 131 1.88 -5.28 -24.50
C TYR A 131 1.59 -5.36 -22.99
N ALA A 132 2.15 -4.48 -22.16
CA ALA A 132 1.93 -4.49 -20.70
C ALA A 132 0.44 -4.37 -20.34
N ALA A 133 -0.31 -3.51 -21.01
CA ALA A 133 -1.74 -3.37 -20.80
C ALA A 133 -2.52 -4.66 -21.13
N ASP A 134 -2.12 -5.37 -22.19
CA ASP A 134 -2.73 -6.66 -22.56
C ASP A 134 -2.31 -7.77 -21.60
N HIS A 135 -1.08 -7.73 -21.09
CA HIS A 135 -0.64 -8.63 -20.03
C HIS A 135 -1.51 -8.45 -18.77
N ILE A 136 -1.74 -7.22 -18.32
CA ILE A 136 -2.62 -6.94 -17.16
C ILE A 136 -4.03 -7.50 -17.38
N ARG A 137 -4.63 -7.27 -18.55
CA ARG A 137 -5.95 -7.84 -18.89
C ARG A 137 -5.95 -9.37 -18.90
N ARG A 138 -4.85 -9.99 -19.36
CA ARG A 138 -4.68 -11.45 -19.34
C ARG A 138 -4.59 -11.98 -17.92
N VAL A 139 -3.81 -11.32 -17.05
CA VAL A 139 -3.69 -11.71 -15.63
C VAL A 139 -5.06 -11.66 -14.95
N LEU A 140 -5.86 -10.62 -15.17
CA LEU A 140 -7.23 -10.53 -14.62
C LEU A 140 -8.12 -11.67 -15.09
N ARG A 141 -8.08 -12.02 -16.38
CA ARG A 141 -8.87 -13.14 -16.93
C ARG A 141 -8.39 -14.51 -16.44
N THR A 142 -7.09 -14.70 -16.31
CA THR A 142 -6.49 -15.97 -15.80
C THR A 142 -6.80 -16.18 -14.32
N PHE A 143 -6.87 -15.09 -13.55
CA PHE A 143 -7.11 -15.13 -12.11
C PHE A 143 -8.35 -14.31 -11.71
N PRO A 144 -9.54 -14.62 -12.24
CA PRO A 144 -10.73 -13.83 -11.92
C PRO A 144 -11.03 -13.87 -10.42
N GLY A 145 -11.50 -12.76 -9.91
CA GLY A 145 -11.84 -12.59 -8.50
C GLY A 145 -10.65 -12.33 -7.57
N VAL A 146 -9.44 -12.08 -8.11
CA VAL A 146 -8.23 -11.94 -7.30
C VAL A 146 -7.80 -10.47 -7.16
N PHE A 147 -7.53 -9.78 -8.24
CA PHE A 147 -6.85 -8.48 -8.21
C PHE A 147 -7.82 -7.30 -8.23
N GLU A 148 -7.44 -6.21 -7.55
CA GLU A 148 -8.15 -4.93 -7.50
C GLU A 148 -7.30 -3.74 -7.98
N GLY A 149 -6.00 -3.92 -8.18
CA GLY A 149 -5.08 -2.83 -8.57
C GLY A 149 -3.88 -3.31 -9.34
N ILE A 150 -3.05 -2.34 -9.74
CA ILE A 150 -1.70 -2.56 -10.27
C ILE A 150 -0.70 -1.77 -9.42
N GLY A 151 0.45 -2.35 -9.12
CA GLY A 151 1.52 -1.73 -8.31
C GLY A 151 1.79 -2.47 -6.99
N GLU A 152 2.78 -2.05 -6.24
CA GLU A 152 3.69 -0.95 -6.59
C GLU A 152 4.52 -1.33 -7.81
N PHE A 153 4.52 -0.47 -8.82
CA PHE A 153 5.52 -0.54 -9.86
C PHE A 153 6.28 0.80 -9.96
N THR A 154 7.49 0.73 -10.50
CA THR A 154 8.48 1.80 -10.40
C THR A 154 8.79 2.39 -11.76
N ILE A 155 8.81 3.72 -11.87
CA ILE A 155 9.35 4.44 -13.04
C ILE A 155 10.72 5.02 -12.67
N HIS A 156 10.76 6.04 -11.83
CA HIS A 156 12.00 6.59 -11.28
C HIS A 156 12.06 6.30 -9.79
N LYS A 157 13.01 5.49 -9.36
CA LYS A 157 13.22 5.10 -7.96
C LYS A 157 14.72 5.00 -7.69
N GLU A 158 15.27 6.02 -7.04
CA GLU A 158 16.64 6.01 -6.53
C GLU A 158 17.65 5.34 -7.51
N PHE A 159 18.37 4.33 -7.02
CA PHE A 159 19.32 3.52 -7.80
C PHE A 159 18.68 2.28 -8.46
N VAL A 160 17.39 2.03 -8.20
CA VAL A 160 16.70 0.88 -8.78
C VAL A 160 16.59 1.02 -10.29
N SER A 161 16.19 2.20 -10.76
CA SER A 161 15.96 2.46 -12.19
C SER A 161 17.21 2.25 -13.04
N ASP A 162 18.38 2.59 -12.54
CA ASP A 162 19.65 2.45 -13.26
C ASP A 162 20.08 0.98 -13.41
N LYS A 163 19.61 0.08 -12.53
CA LYS A 163 19.92 -1.35 -12.56
C LYS A 163 18.98 -2.15 -13.47
N VAL A 164 17.83 -1.61 -13.85
CA VAL A 164 16.80 -2.32 -14.63
C VAL A 164 17.30 -2.56 -16.06
N ARG A 165 17.09 -3.76 -16.58
CA ARG A 165 17.39 -4.13 -17.96
C ARG A 165 16.11 -4.33 -18.78
N PRO A 166 16.10 -3.88 -20.02
CA PRO A 166 17.17 -3.29 -20.86
C PRO A 166 17.45 -1.80 -20.60
N GLY A 167 16.84 -1.18 -19.61
CA GLY A 167 17.04 0.20 -19.19
C GLY A 167 15.84 0.73 -18.38
N PRO A 168 15.95 1.92 -17.77
CA PRO A 168 14.89 2.49 -16.94
C PRO A 168 13.63 2.79 -17.76
N ALA A 169 12.48 2.66 -17.13
CA ALA A 169 11.22 3.17 -17.64
C ALA A 169 11.18 4.71 -17.57
N SER A 170 10.29 5.32 -18.35
CA SER A 170 10.09 6.76 -18.37
C SER A 170 8.60 7.11 -18.21
N LEU A 171 8.32 8.23 -17.54
CA LEU A 171 6.98 8.81 -17.52
C LEU A 171 6.47 9.23 -18.90
N LEU A 172 7.35 9.28 -19.89
CA LEU A 172 7.04 9.63 -21.29
C LEU A 172 6.85 8.41 -22.18
N ASP A 173 6.96 7.19 -21.66
CA ASP A 173 6.78 5.96 -22.43
C ASP A 173 5.31 5.78 -22.86
N ALA A 174 5.06 5.53 -24.14
CA ALA A 174 3.72 5.26 -24.66
C ALA A 174 3.10 3.99 -24.07
N ALA A 175 3.92 3.03 -23.67
CA ALA A 175 3.48 1.83 -22.98
C ALA A 175 2.86 2.17 -21.62
N LEU A 176 3.45 3.10 -20.87
CA LEU A 176 2.88 3.57 -19.60
C LEU A 176 1.51 4.26 -19.79
N ASP A 177 1.36 5.08 -20.83
CA ASP A 177 0.07 5.68 -21.16
C ASP A 177 -1.00 4.60 -21.43
N SER A 178 -0.63 3.52 -22.13
CA SER A 178 -1.53 2.37 -22.39
C SER A 178 -1.90 1.64 -21.10
N VAL A 179 -0.95 1.42 -20.20
CA VAL A 179 -1.17 0.80 -18.88
C VAL A 179 -2.13 1.63 -18.03
N LEU A 180 -1.87 2.94 -17.93
CA LEU A 180 -2.71 3.84 -17.13
C LEU A 180 -4.12 4.01 -17.71
N SER A 181 -4.25 4.07 -19.05
CA SER A 181 -5.55 4.08 -19.71
C SER A 181 -6.33 2.81 -19.43
N ALA A 182 -5.70 1.63 -19.56
CA ALA A 182 -6.32 0.35 -19.27
C ALA A 182 -6.75 0.27 -17.79
N ALA A 183 -5.93 0.74 -16.86
CA ALA A 183 -6.27 0.78 -15.45
C ALA A 183 -7.52 1.64 -15.19
N GLY A 184 -7.61 2.79 -15.83
CA GLY A 184 -8.79 3.67 -15.75
C GLY A 184 -10.06 3.07 -16.35
N ASP A 185 -9.96 2.37 -17.48
CA ASP A 185 -11.08 1.72 -18.17
C ASP A 185 -11.62 0.51 -17.38
N ILE A 186 -10.74 -0.22 -16.69
CA ILE A 186 -11.08 -1.38 -15.85
C ILE A 186 -11.54 -0.92 -14.46
N GLY A 187 -11.03 0.22 -13.99
CA GLY A 187 -11.27 0.74 -12.64
C GLY A 187 -10.31 0.18 -11.58
N LEU A 188 -9.11 -0.21 -12.00
CA LEU A 188 -8.02 -0.62 -11.11
C LEU A 188 -7.47 0.59 -10.33
N VAL A 189 -7.09 0.38 -9.07
CA VAL A 189 -6.22 1.30 -8.34
C VAL A 189 -4.80 1.16 -8.85
N VAL A 190 -4.12 2.27 -9.05
CA VAL A 190 -2.69 2.31 -9.45
C VAL A 190 -1.86 2.81 -8.28
N LEU A 191 -0.93 2.00 -7.81
CA LEU A 191 0.11 2.40 -6.85
C LEU A 191 1.42 2.58 -7.63
N LEU A 192 1.84 3.84 -7.81
CA LEU A 192 2.96 4.21 -8.66
C LEU A 192 4.09 4.82 -7.83
N HIS A 193 5.26 4.19 -7.86
CA HIS A 193 6.49 4.78 -7.35
C HIS A 193 7.16 5.61 -8.43
N ASN A 194 7.24 6.89 -8.18
CA ASN A 194 8.02 7.81 -8.99
C ASN A 194 8.58 8.92 -8.11
N ASP A 195 9.88 8.98 -7.94
CA ASP A 195 10.53 10.07 -7.22
C ASP A 195 10.27 11.40 -7.93
N MET A 196 10.11 12.49 -7.16
CA MET A 196 9.92 13.82 -7.75
C MET A 196 11.19 14.34 -8.42
N ASP A 197 12.35 13.85 -7.98
CA ASP A 197 13.68 14.32 -8.45
C ASP A 197 14.67 13.16 -8.58
N VAL A 198 15.87 13.48 -9.03
CA VAL A 198 17.00 12.55 -9.11
C VAL A 198 17.60 12.27 -7.72
N PRO A 199 18.34 11.17 -7.52
CA PRO A 199 19.13 10.95 -6.32
C PRO A 199 20.07 12.13 -6.01
N PHE A 200 20.16 12.51 -4.73
CA PHE A 200 21.00 13.64 -4.24
C PHE A 200 20.78 14.95 -5.01
N PRO A 201 19.51 15.44 -5.07
CA PRO A 201 19.19 16.59 -5.90
C PRO A 201 19.87 17.86 -5.40
N SER A 202 20.19 18.76 -6.34
CA SER A 202 20.68 20.11 -6.03
C SER A 202 19.54 21.00 -5.54
N ASP A 203 19.79 21.84 -4.54
CA ASP A 203 18.82 22.79 -4.01
C ASP A 203 18.36 23.87 -4.99
N THR A 204 19.13 24.08 -6.06
CA THR A 204 18.90 25.14 -7.07
C THR A 204 18.23 24.63 -8.34
N ALA A 205 18.23 23.31 -8.56
CA ALA A 205 17.64 22.72 -9.75
C ALA A 205 16.10 22.58 -9.60
N LYS A 206 15.40 22.62 -10.74
CA LYS A 206 14.00 22.22 -10.78
C LYS A 206 13.93 20.70 -10.64
N PRO A 207 12.93 20.17 -9.90
CA PRO A 207 12.74 18.72 -9.77
C PRO A 207 12.59 18.07 -11.13
N ALA A 208 13.38 17.02 -11.40
CA ALA A 208 13.53 16.42 -12.73
C ALA A 208 12.23 15.80 -13.25
N TYR A 209 11.43 15.21 -12.37
CA TYR A 209 10.28 14.39 -12.76
C TYR A 209 8.92 14.96 -12.36
N LEU A 210 8.87 16.00 -11.52
CA LEU A 210 7.64 16.55 -10.99
C LEU A 210 6.65 17.00 -12.09
N GLU A 211 7.10 17.77 -13.08
CA GLU A 211 6.22 18.27 -14.13
C GLU A 211 5.78 17.16 -15.10
N GLN A 212 6.63 16.17 -15.34
CA GLN A 212 6.26 14.98 -16.12
C GLN A 212 5.17 14.18 -15.41
N MET A 213 5.32 13.97 -14.09
CA MET A 213 4.32 13.26 -13.29
C MET A 213 2.99 14.01 -13.24
N LYS A 214 3.00 15.34 -13.11
CA LYS A 214 1.79 16.15 -13.22
C LYS A 214 1.11 15.98 -14.59
N ALA A 215 1.88 15.95 -15.67
CA ALA A 215 1.35 15.76 -17.01
C ALA A 215 0.72 14.37 -17.18
N VAL A 216 1.35 13.31 -16.66
CA VAL A 216 0.82 11.94 -16.67
C VAL A 216 -0.52 11.88 -15.93
N ILE A 217 -0.61 12.41 -14.72
CA ILE A 217 -1.86 12.38 -13.93
C ILE A 217 -3.00 13.10 -14.66
N ARG A 218 -2.72 14.26 -15.26
CA ARG A 218 -3.74 15.02 -16.00
C ARG A 218 -4.23 14.29 -17.26
N ARG A 219 -3.37 13.52 -17.93
CA ARG A 219 -3.75 12.72 -19.12
C ARG A 219 -4.68 11.55 -18.78
N HIS A 220 -4.64 11.07 -17.54
CA HIS A 220 -5.40 9.89 -17.09
C HIS A 220 -6.44 10.22 -16.01
N PRO A 221 -7.41 11.13 -16.25
CA PRO A 221 -8.32 11.64 -15.22
C PRO A 221 -9.34 10.62 -14.70
N ARG A 222 -9.46 9.46 -15.36
CA ARG A 222 -10.30 8.33 -14.92
C ARG A 222 -9.55 7.29 -14.09
N THR A 223 -8.22 7.36 -14.05
CA THR A 223 -7.37 6.41 -13.37
C THR A 223 -7.12 6.86 -11.94
N THR A 224 -7.51 6.09 -10.95
CA THR A 224 -7.18 6.34 -9.55
C THR A 224 -5.71 6.07 -9.33
N ILE A 225 -4.91 7.11 -9.08
CA ILE A 225 -3.46 7.03 -8.89
C ILE A 225 -3.12 7.35 -7.44
N ILE A 226 -2.49 6.40 -6.76
CA ILE A 226 -1.83 6.60 -5.47
C ILE A 226 -0.34 6.79 -5.77
N TRP A 227 0.16 8.00 -5.53
CA TRP A 227 1.58 8.31 -5.68
C TRP A 227 2.32 7.89 -4.42
N ALA A 228 3.13 6.83 -4.56
CA ALA A 228 3.83 6.23 -3.45
C ALA A 228 4.79 7.23 -2.77
N HIS A 229 4.89 7.15 -1.46
CA HIS A 229 5.85 7.86 -0.61
C HIS A 229 5.83 9.38 -0.80
N THR A 230 4.72 9.95 -1.27
CA THR A 230 4.63 11.38 -1.63
C THR A 230 5.70 11.85 -2.62
N GLY A 231 6.26 10.92 -3.42
CA GLY A 231 7.29 11.20 -4.42
C GLY A 231 8.69 11.45 -3.84
N VAL A 232 8.97 10.98 -2.62
CA VAL A 232 10.29 11.02 -1.99
C VAL A 232 10.89 9.63 -1.88
N GLY A 233 12.22 9.55 -1.71
CA GLY A 233 12.95 8.31 -1.59
C GLY A 233 14.05 8.39 -0.53
N ARG A 234 14.79 7.31 -0.40
CA ARG A 234 15.88 7.17 0.60
C ARG A 234 16.98 8.20 0.39
N VAL A 235 17.26 8.52 -0.85
CA VAL A 235 18.27 9.50 -1.30
C VAL A 235 17.67 10.61 -2.17
N VAL A 236 16.35 10.62 -2.34
CA VAL A 236 15.57 11.67 -2.99
C VAL A 236 14.77 12.39 -1.92
N ARG A 237 15.31 13.48 -1.41
CA ARG A 237 14.69 14.28 -0.35
C ARG A 237 13.47 15.07 -0.87
N PRO A 238 12.57 15.52 0.02
CA PRO A 238 11.47 16.41 -0.35
C PRO A 238 11.98 17.64 -1.14
N VAL A 239 11.29 17.95 -2.22
CA VAL A 239 11.55 19.16 -3.01
C VAL A 239 11.29 20.41 -2.16
N LYS A 240 11.88 21.55 -2.56
CA LYS A 240 11.64 22.80 -1.87
C LYS A 240 10.13 23.10 -1.77
N HIS A 241 9.66 23.42 -0.58
CA HIS A 241 8.23 23.64 -0.29
C HIS A 241 7.32 22.44 -0.63
N HIS A 242 7.77 21.22 -0.40
CA HIS A 242 7.09 19.96 -0.75
C HIS A 242 5.60 19.95 -0.36
N ALA A 243 5.26 20.30 0.87
CA ALA A 243 3.87 20.36 1.32
C ALA A 243 3.03 21.34 0.50
N ALA A 244 3.59 22.51 0.12
CA ALA A 244 2.90 23.48 -0.72
C ALA A 244 2.75 22.99 -2.17
N VAL A 245 3.71 22.23 -2.69
CA VAL A 245 3.62 21.58 -4.01
C VAL A 245 2.47 20.57 -4.01
N ILE A 246 2.40 19.68 -3.02
CA ILE A 246 1.29 18.73 -2.87
C ILE A 246 -0.05 19.48 -2.72
N ALA A 247 -0.13 20.47 -1.84
CA ALA A 247 -1.35 21.26 -1.64
C ALA A 247 -1.81 21.94 -2.94
N SER A 248 -0.88 22.45 -3.76
CA SER A 248 -1.22 23.07 -5.04
C SER A 248 -1.83 22.09 -6.02
N MET A 249 -1.31 20.86 -6.07
CA MET A 249 -1.88 19.79 -6.89
C MET A 249 -3.26 19.37 -6.38
N LEU A 250 -3.43 19.15 -5.08
CA LEU A 250 -4.70 18.72 -4.51
C LEU A 250 -5.82 19.76 -4.60
N ARG A 251 -5.45 21.04 -4.73
CA ARG A 251 -6.41 22.14 -4.98
C ARG A 251 -6.89 22.20 -6.43
N ASP A 252 -6.05 21.77 -7.38
CA ASP A 252 -6.38 21.80 -8.81
C ASP A 252 -7.32 20.63 -9.17
N PRO A 253 -8.54 20.90 -9.71
CA PRO A 253 -9.48 19.86 -10.10
C PRO A 253 -8.93 18.85 -11.12
N ALA A 254 -7.91 19.24 -11.88
CA ALA A 254 -7.23 18.33 -12.83
C ALA A 254 -6.54 17.14 -12.14
N PHE A 255 -6.34 17.17 -10.81
CA PHE A 255 -5.77 16.11 -10.01
C PHE A 255 -6.78 15.43 -9.07
N LYS A 256 -8.06 15.47 -9.39
CA LYS A 256 -9.13 14.84 -8.57
C LYS A 256 -8.91 13.33 -8.36
N ASN A 257 -8.21 12.69 -9.26
CA ASN A 257 -7.87 11.26 -9.28
C ASN A 257 -6.55 10.91 -8.57
N LEU A 258 -5.83 11.91 -8.03
CA LEU A 258 -4.55 11.75 -7.35
C LEU A 258 -4.77 11.55 -5.85
N TYR A 259 -4.09 10.56 -5.31
CA TYR A 259 -3.92 10.26 -3.89
C TYR A 259 -2.43 10.10 -3.57
N PHE A 260 -2.07 10.18 -2.29
CA PHE A 260 -0.72 9.98 -1.82
C PHE A 260 -0.69 8.91 -0.74
N ASP A 261 0.27 8.02 -0.79
CA ASP A 261 0.58 7.23 0.38
C ASP A 261 1.72 7.89 1.17
N ILE A 262 1.63 7.80 2.49
CA ILE A 262 2.65 8.22 3.43
C ILE A 262 3.34 7.00 4.05
N SER A 263 3.40 5.88 3.31
CA SER A 263 4.08 4.66 3.73
C SER A 263 5.59 4.85 3.88
N TRP A 264 6.24 3.85 4.49
CA TRP A 264 7.68 3.76 4.61
C TRP A 264 8.28 4.56 5.79
N ASP A 265 9.30 4.00 6.43
CA ASP A 265 10.10 4.66 7.48
C ASP A 265 10.90 5.87 6.94
N VAL A 266 11.24 5.82 5.65
CA VAL A 266 11.95 6.92 4.97
C VAL A 266 11.09 8.17 4.86
N VAL A 267 9.80 8.05 4.56
CA VAL A 267 8.88 9.20 4.57
C VAL A 267 8.69 9.73 5.98
N ALA A 268 8.63 8.84 6.98
CA ALA A 268 8.53 9.24 8.38
C ALA A 268 9.64 10.21 8.79
N LYS A 269 10.89 9.98 8.35
CA LYS A 269 12.02 10.90 8.67
C LYS A 269 11.83 12.33 8.13
N TYR A 270 10.98 12.52 7.14
CA TYR A 270 10.66 13.86 6.60
C TYR A 270 9.41 14.46 7.24
N PHE A 271 8.44 13.64 7.59
CA PHE A 271 7.14 14.08 8.08
C PHE A 271 7.07 14.21 9.60
N VAL A 272 7.86 13.42 10.34
CA VAL A 272 7.75 13.33 11.80
C VAL A 272 9.10 13.51 12.52
N SER A 273 10.11 14.06 11.85
CA SER A 273 11.45 14.26 12.41
C SER A 273 11.54 15.38 13.43
N SER A 274 10.60 16.31 13.42
CA SER A 274 10.54 17.45 14.34
C SER A 274 9.10 17.89 14.57
N PRO A 275 8.83 18.64 15.67
CA PRO A 275 7.51 19.23 15.88
C PRO A 275 7.06 20.16 14.75
N GLU A 276 7.98 20.77 14.02
CA GLU A 276 7.67 21.62 12.88
C GLU A 276 7.20 20.80 11.68
N THR A 277 7.92 19.74 11.32
CA THR A 277 7.54 18.85 10.22
C THR A 277 6.21 18.15 10.51
N VAL A 278 5.98 17.72 11.76
CA VAL A 278 4.69 17.17 12.20
C VAL A 278 3.55 18.16 11.98
N ARG A 279 3.72 19.43 12.42
CA ARG A 279 2.68 20.44 12.23
C ARG A 279 2.41 20.72 10.75
N ALA A 280 3.45 20.79 9.93
CA ALA A 280 3.30 21.01 8.48
C ALA A 280 2.59 19.85 7.79
N ALA A 281 2.97 18.63 8.11
CA ALA A 281 2.32 17.42 7.59
C ALA A 281 0.86 17.32 8.06
N ALA A 282 0.59 17.53 9.34
CA ALA A 282 -0.76 17.53 9.89
C ALA A 282 -1.65 18.60 9.23
N ALA A 283 -1.16 19.82 9.06
CA ALA A 283 -1.91 20.90 8.43
C ALA A 283 -2.27 20.57 6.96
N LEU A 284 -1.34 19.97 6.20
CA LEU A 284 -1.58 19.51 4.84
C LEU A 284 -2.65 18.41 4.80
N ILE A 285 -2.54 17.41 5.67
CA ILE A 285 -3.45 16.27 5.71
C ILE A 285 -4.84 16.69 6.20
N GLU A 286 -4.94 17.56 7.23
CA GLU A 286 -6.22 18.13 7.68
C GLU A 286 -6.93 18.92 6.58
N GLN A 287 -6.18 19.60 5.73
CA GLN A 287 -6.75 20.35 4.61
C GLN A 287 -7.30 19.41 3.50
N TYR A 288 -6.73 18.22 3.34
CA TYR A 288 -7.10 17.25 2.30
C TYR A 288 -7.25 15.83 2.87
N PRO A 289 -8.14 15.61 3.86
CA PRO A 289 -8.18 14.37 4.64
C PRO A 289 -8.53 13.13 3.82
N ASP A 290 -9.20 13.29 2.69
CA ASP A 290 -9.63 12.19 1.81
C ASP A 290 -8.59 11.79 0.75
N ARG A 291 -7.36 12.35 0.82
CA ARG A 291 -6.36 12.22 -0.26
C ARG A 291 -5.09 11.49 0.17
N PHE A 292 -4.98 11.08 1.43
CA PHE A 292 -3.81 10.40 1.97
C PHE A 292 -4.18 9.01 2.48
N LEU A 293 -3.28 8.04 2.28
CA LEU A 293 -3.37 6.69 2.81
C LEU A 293 -2.11 6.37 3.62
N PHE A 294 -2.26 5.54 4.63
CA PHE A 294 -1.13 4.94 5.32
C PHE A 294 -0.82 3.56 4.75
N GLY A 295 0.46 3.20 4.73
CA GLY A 295 0.96 1.87 4.44
C GLY A 295 2.28 1.64 5.15
N SER A 296 2.69 0.39 5.31
CA SER A 296 3.94 0.07 5.99
C SER A 296 5.16 0.15 5.08
N ASP A 297 5.01 -0.15 3.80
CA ASP A 297 6.07 -0.50 2.85
C ASP A 297 6.96 -1.64 3.39
N ALA A 298 6.35 -2.56 4.13
CA ALA A 298 7.05 -3.73 4.61
C ALA A 298 7.33 -4.70 3.45
N VAL A 299 8.59 -5.06 3.29
CA VAL A 299 9.04 -6.00 2.25
C VAL A 299 9.34 -7.35 2.87
N ALA A 300 8.53 -8.37 2.52
CA ALA A 300 8.66 -9.73 3.04
C ALA A 300 8.87 -9.75 4.57
N PRO A 301 7.96 -9.18 5.38
CA PRO A 301 8.21 -8.92 6.80
C PRO A 301 8.42 -10.23 7.56
N ALA A 302 9.58 -10.36 8.20
CA ALA A 302 9.96 -11.57 8.96
C ALA A 302 9.16 -11.73 10.27
N ASN A 303 8.63 -10.63 10.81
CA ASN A 303 7.86 -10.63 12.06
C ASN A 303 6.96 -9.39 12.16
N GLY A 304 5.95 -9.48 13.05
CA GLY A 304 4.97 -8.41 13.22
C GLY A 304 5.55 -7.12 13.80
N ARG A 305 6.65 -7.19 14.56
CA ARG A 305 7.28 -5.99 15.13
C ARG A 305 7.88 -5.11 14.04
N ALA A 306 8.62 -5.70 13.09
CA ALA A 306 9.19 -4.97 11.97
C ALA A 306 8.12 -4.26 11.15
N TRP A 307 6.94 -4.89 10.99
CA TRP A 307 5.79 -4.28 10.33
C TRP A 307 5.19 -3.13 11.14
N ALA A 308 4.92 -3.35 12.43
CA ALA A 308 4.32 -2.34 13.31
C ALA A 308 5.23 -1.12 13.53
N THR A 309 6.55 -1.28 13.45
CA THR A 309 7.52 -0.21 13.68
C THR A 309 7.27 1.00 12.78
N THR A 310 6.96 0.79 11.49
CA THR A 310 6.64 1.91 10.59
C THR A 310 5.43 2.71 11.09
N TYR A 311 4.37 2.02 11.52
CA TYR A 311 3.19 2.70 12.07
C TYR A 311 3.52 3.49 13.35
N GLU A 312 4.35 2.93 14.23
CA GLU A 312 4.76 3.55 15.48
C GLU A 312 5.57 4.84 15.26
N LEU A 313 6.41 4.89 14.20
CA LEU A 313 7.15 6.10 13.83
C LEU A 313 6.23 7.29 13.56
N TYR A 314 5.02 7.06 13.04
CA TYR A 314 4.05 8.10 12.78
C TYR A 314 3.21 8.53 14.01
N ALA A 315 3.48 7.99 15.22
CA ALA A 315 2.72 8.35 16.41
C ALA A 315 2.59 9.87 16.65
N PRO A 316 3.62 10.72 16.43
CA PRO A 316 3.47 12.16 16.57
C PRO A 316 2.47 12.76 15.57
N LEU A 317 2.40 12.24 14.34
CA LEU A 317 1.44 12.68 13.34
C LEU A 317 0.01 12.27 13.73
N TRP A 318 -0.18 11.02 14.17
CA TRP A 318 -1.50 10.54 14.63
C TRP A 318 -2.04 11.36 15.78
N ALA A 319 -1.15 11.81 16.69
CA ALA A 319 -1.52 12.69 17.81
C ALA A 319 -1.84 14.12 17.39
N ALA A 320 -1.31 14.57 16.26
CA ALA A 320 -1.50 15.94 15.75
C ALA A 320 -2.74 16.08 14.84
N LEU A 321 -3.27 14.96 14.32
CA LEU A 321 -4.47 14.95 13.48
C LEU A 321 -5.75 14.85 14.34
N SER A 322 -6.84 15.42 13.83
CA SER A 322 -8.16 15.17 14.38
C SER A 322 -8.51 13.68 14.33
N PRO A 323 -9.32 13.16 15.25
CA PRO A 323 -9.72 11.75 15.24
C PRO A 323 -10.34 11.30 13.90
N GLU A 324 -11.14 12.17 13.26
CA GLU A 324 -11.76 11.90 11.98
C GLU A 324 -10.73 11.80 10.87
N THR A 325 -9.86 12.77 10.72
CA THR A 325 -8.78 12.78 9.70
C THR A 325 -7.83 11.62 9.91
N SER A 326 -7.42 11.36 11.14
CA SER A 326 -6.58 10.21 11.48
C SER A 326 -7.22 8.88 11.09
N HIS A 327 -8.54 8.71 11.30
CA HIS A 327 -9.27 7.53 10.86
C HIS A 327 -9.33 7.41 9.32
N LYS A 328 -9.62 8.52 8.62
CA LYS A 328 -9.66 8.54 7.15
C LYS A 328 -8.32 8.08 6.56
N VAL A 329 -7.20 8.63 7.02
CA VAL A 329 -5.86 8.28 6.50
C VAL A 329 -5.49 6.83 6.79
N ARG A 330 -5.78 6.35 8.00
CA ARG A 330 -5.40 5.02 8.44
C ARG A 330 -6.32 3.91 7.93
N VAL A 331 -7.60 4.22 7.69
CA VAL A 331 -8.62 3.19 7.41
C VAL A 331 -9.54 3.61 6.26
N GLY A 332 -10.26 4.72 6.39
CA GLY A 332 -11.41 5.02 5.54
C GLY A 332 -11.08 5.25 4.07
N ASN A 333 -9.97 5.92 3.76
CA ASN A 333 -9.57 6.16 2.36
C ASN A 333 -9.18 4.88 1.65
N TYR A 334 -8.49 3.97 2.35
CA TYR A 334 -8.19 2.64 1.84
C TYR A 334 -9.49 1.90 1.44
N GLU A 335 -10.41 1.75 2.39
CA GLU A 335 -11.67 1.04 2.17
C GLU A 335 -12.44 1.63 0.99
N ARG A 336 -12.59 2.95 0.96
CA ARG A 336 -13.29 3.64 -0.12
C ARG A 336 -12.70 3.35 -1.50
N LEU A 337 -11.38 3.41 -1.65
CA LEU A 337 -10.70 3.22 -2.93
C LEU A 337 -10.70 1.76 -3.37
N PHE A 338 -10.32 0.85 -2.49
CA PHE A 338 -10.22 -0.57 -2.83
C PHE A 338 -11.58 -1.24 -2.98
N ASP A 339 -12.60 -0.83 -2.22
CA ASP A 339 -13.97 -1.32 -2.42
C ASP A 339 -14.56 -0.86 -3.76
N ALA A 340 -14.26 0.38 -4.18
CA ALA A 340 -14.66 0.86 -5.50
C ALA A 340 -13.94 0.07 -6.60
N ALA A 341 -12.63 -0.12 -6.48
CA ALA A 341 -11.84 -0.89 -7.43
C ALA A 341 -12.34 -2.34 -7.52
N ARG A 342 -12.57 -3.00 -6.38
CA ARG A 342 -13.10 -4.37 -6.34
C ARG A 342 -14.41 -4.49 -7.13
N ARG A 343 -15.36 -3.58 -6.90
CA ARG A 343 -16.64 -3.60 -7.65
C ARG A 343 -16.43 -3.41 -9.15
N ASN A 344 -15.60 -2.45 -9.55
CA ASN A 344 -15.37 -2.14 -10.95
C ASN A 344 -14.65 -3.29 -11.68
N VAL A 345 -13.61 -3.83 -11.07
CA VAL A 345 -12.85 -4.95 -11.65
C VAL A 345 -13.71 -6.19 -11.79
N ARG A 346 -14.53 -6.53 -10.78
CA ARG A 346 -15.46 -7.68 -10.88
C ARG A 346 -16.50 -7.47 -12.00
N ALA A 347 -16.99 -6.24 -12.17
CA ALA A 347 -17.88 -5.92 -13.29
C ALA A 347 -17.17 -6.06 -14.65
N TRP A 348 -15.92 -5.61 -14.75
CA TRP A 348 -15.12 -5.76 -15.96
C TRP A 348 -14.84 -7.25 -16.28
N GLU A 349 -14.43 -8.05 -15.30
CA GLU A 349 -14.20 -9.49 -15.45
C GLU A 349 -15.44 -10.22 -15.95
N ALA A 350 -16.61 -9.90 -15.39
CA ALA A 350 -17.89 -10.49 -15.82
C ALA A 350 -18.26 -10.15 -17.27
N ALA A 351 -17.86 -8.95 -17.74
CA ALA A 351 -18.09 -8.50 -19.11
C ALA A 351 -17.04 -9.03 -20.12
N HIS A 352 -15.91 -9.56 -19.64
CA HIS A 352 -14.78 -9.98 -20.47
C HIS A 352 -14.24 -11.36 -20.03
N PRO A 353 -15.10 -12.41 -20.00
CA PRO A 353 -14.65 -13.76 -19.65
C PRO A 353 -13.55 -14.23 -20.61
N GLU A 354 -12.75 -15.19 -20.14
CA GLU A 354 -11.87 -15.92 -21.08
C GLU A 354 -12.71 -16.60 -22.15
N PRO A 355 -12.27 -16.55 -23.42
CA PRO A 355 -12.95 -17.23 -24.52
C PRO A 355 -12.93 -18.77 -24.39
#